data_c8112e39596a150fad669caa8464bec3
#
_entry.id   c8112e39596a150fad669caa8464bec3
#
_cell.length_a   1.000
_cell.length_b   1.000
_cell.length_c   1.000
_cell.angle_alpha   90.00
_cell.angle_beta   90.00
_cell.angle_gamma   90.00
#
_symmetry.space_group_name_H-M   'P 1'
#
loop_
_entity.id
_entity.type
_entity.pdbx_description
1 polymer ?
#
loop_
_entity_poly.entity_id
_entity_poly.type
_entity_poly.pdbx_seq_one_letter_code
_entity_poly.pdbx_strand_id
1 'polypeptide(L)'
;ISCSLVGSEMCIRDSLKSGATRGQTIEQVNKQMMEELKAMDMDADPEGALQIFLYYMQVRENSYMSIESGLAKRPLLEKGQLEVPDGMGYAGVMLDCIEGLQSKDGRDLVLSVENQGSIPGLEDRDVVEVTCHVDETGIHPVRVEEVPEHCYLLMRLIKMYEKETVEAVQEQSEEKAVQALMLHPLINSYSLAKELVAAYSQAYGGLFHKA
;
A
#
# COMPACT_ATOMS: atom_id res chain seq x y z
N ILE A 1 -6.68 11.88 8.13
CA ILE A 1 -6.15 10.54 8.38
C ILE A 1 -6.58 9.71 7.19
N SER A 2 -5.63 9.28 6.39
CA SER A 2 -5.92 8.28 5.38
C SER A 2 -6.36 7.00 6.11
N CYS A 3 -7.64 6.64 6.00
CA CYS A 3 -8.16 5.36 6.49
C CYS A 3 -7.66 4.16 5.66
N SER A 4 -6.57 4.34 4.93
CA SER A 4 -6.09 3.34 3.97
C SER A 4 -5.78 2.00 4.63
N LEU A 5 -5.18 2.01 5.82
CA LEU A 5 -4.88 0.78 6.56
C LEU A 5 -6.13 0.07 7.08
N VAL A 6 -7.02 0.78 7.75
CA VAL A 6 -8.26 0.19 8.31
C VAL A 6 -9.19 -0.28 7.20
N GLY A 7 -9.31 0.50 6.13
CA GLY A 7 -10.12 0.12 4.96
C GLY A 7 -9.55 -1.09 4.24
N SER A 8 -8.24 -1.15 4.02
CA SER A 8 -7.60 -2.28 3.33
C SER A 8 -7.71 -3.60 4.08
N GLU A 9 -7.58 -3.61 5.41
CA GLU A 9 -7.73 -4.83 6.21
C GLU A 9 -9.15 -5.43 6.09
N MET A 10 -10.17 -4.60 6.11
CA MET A 10 -11.56 -5.06 5.89
C MET A 10 -11.75 -5.58 4.48
N CYS A 11 -11.23 -4.89 3.47
CA CYS A 11 -11.29 -5.30 2.07
C CYS A 11 -10.58 -6.62 1.81
N ILE A 12 -9.42 -6.85 2.43
CA ILE A 12 -8.69 -8.11 2.31
C ILE A 12 -9.53 -9.29 2.84
N ARG A 13 -10.19 -9.11 4.00
CA ARG A 13 -11.05 -10.16 4.57
C ARG A 13 -12.22 -10.52 3.65
N ASP A 14 -12.84 -9.53 3.02
CA ASP A 14 -13.96 -9.75 2.10
C ASP A 14 -13.49 -10.38 0.79
N SER A 15 -12.35 -9.95 0.26
CA SER A 15 -11.72 -10.56 -0.92
C SER A 15 -11.39 -12.04 -0.70
N LEU A 16 -10.90 -12.41 0.49
CA LEU A 16 -10.65 -13.82 0.84
C LEU A 16 -11.94 -14.66 0.83
N LYS A 17 -13.07 -14.08 1.23
CA LYS A 17 -14.38 -14.76 1.17
C LYS A 17 -14.92 -14.90 -0.26
N SER A 18 -14.59 -13.97 -1.14
CA SER A 18 -15.02 -14.00 -2.55
C SER A 18 -14.22 -14.97 -3.42
N GLY A 19 -13.15 -15.58 -2.87
CA GLY A 19 -12.33 -16.58 -3.55
C GLY A 19 -11.24 -16.03 -4.48
N ALA A 20 -11.11 -14.70 -4.59
CA ALA A 20 -10.04 -14.07 -5.36
C ALA A 20 -9.45 -12.89 -4.55
N THR A 21 -8.15 -12.90 -4.32
CA THR A 21 -7.47 -11.77 -3.69
C THR A 21 -7.19 -10.67 -4.71
N ARG A 22 -7.03 -9.44 -4.23
CA ARG A 22 -6.58 -8.35 -5.10
C ARG A 22 -5.25 -8.65 -5.78
N GLY A 23 -4.31 -9.31 -5.09
CA GLY A 23 -3.03 -9.73 -5.65
C GLY A 23 -3.22 -10.64 -6.88
N GLN A 24 -4.09 -11.64 -6.77
CA GLN A 24 -4.41 -12.55 -7.89
C GLN A 24 -5.07 -11.80 -9.05
N THR A 25 -5.97 -10.86 -8.76
CA THR A 25 -6.59 -10.03 -9.80
C THR A 25 -5.55 -9.19 -10.53
N ILE A 26 -4.65 -8.53 -9.80
CA ILE A 26 -3.56 -7.71 -10.39
C ILE A 26 -2.60 -8.59 -11.21
N GLU A 27 -2.23 -9.75 -10.71
CA GLU A 27 -1.37 -10.71 -11.43
C GLU A 27 -2.00 -11.11 -12.77
N GLN A 28 -3.29 -11.45 -12.77
CA GLN A 28 -3.99 -11.82 -13.99
C GLN A 28 -4.07 -10.66 -14.99
N VAL A 29 -4.38 -9.45 -14.52
CA VAL A 29 -4.42 -8.24 -15.35
C VAL A 29 -3.04 -7.94 -15.95
N ASN A 30 -1.99 -7.99 -15.13
CA ASN A 30 -0.61 -7.78 -15.60
C ASN A 30 -0.17 -8.85 -16.60
N LYS A 31 -0.56 -10.11 -16.38
CA LYS A 31 -0.25 -11.19 -17.32
C LYS A 31 -0.87 -10.95 -18.69
N GLN A 32 -2.15 -10.59 -18.74
CA GLN A 32 -2.82 -10.25 -20.00
C GLN A 32 -2.17 -9.05 -20.70
N MET A 33 -1.86 -7.98 -19.96
CA MET A 33 -1.14 -6.83 -20.48
C MET A 33 0.19 -7.23 -21.11
N MET A 34 0.98 -8.04 -20.41
CA MET A 34 2.29 -8.46 -20.91
C MET A 34 2.20 -9.41 -22.10
N GLU A 35 1.15 -10.22 -22.21
CA GLU A 35 0.91 -11.07 -23.38
C GLU A 35 0.61 -10.20 -24.62
N GLU A 36 -0.22 -9.16 -24.50
CA GLU A 36 -0.50 -8.24 -25.60
C GLU A 36 0.74 -7.43 -26.01
N LEU A 37 1.47 -6.87 -25.03
CA LEU A 37 2.70 -6.10 -25.33
C LEU A 37 3.78 -6.95 -26.01
N LYS A 38 3.93 -8.22 -25.62
CA LYS A 38 4.87 -9.14 -26.25
C LYS A 38 4.47 -9.54 -27.67
N ALA A 39 3.19 -9.46 -28.01
CA ALA A 39 2.68 -9.81 -29.33
C ALA A 39 2.84 -8.70 -30.36
N MET A 40 3.27 -7.50 -29.97
CA MET A 40 3.47 -6.34 -30.84
C MET A 40 4.94 -5.93 -30.91
N ASP A 41 5.27 -5.17 -31.93
CA ASP A 41 6.56 -4.46 -32.05
C ASP A 41 6.41 -3.08 -31.41
N MET A 42 6.85 -2.96 -30.13
CA MET A 42 6.74 -1.72 -29.36
C MET A 42 7.63 -0.60 -29.91
N ASP A 43 8.71 -0.92 -30.60
CA ASP A 43 9.58 0.08 -31.22
C ASP A 43 8.93 0.66 -32.49
N ALA A 44 8.17 -0.15 -33.23
CA ALA A 44 7.44 0.28 -34.42
C ALA A 44 6.12 1.02 -34.09
N ASP A 45 5.46 0.67 -32.97
CA ASP A 45 4.21 1.29 -32.51
C ASP A 45 4.23 1.59 -31.01
N PRO A 46 5.01 2.59 -30.58
CA PRO A 46 5.09 2.97 -29.16
C PRO A 46 3.78 3.57 -28.63
N GLU A 47 2.96 4.21 -29.49
CA GLU A 47 1.67 4.76 -29.10
C GLU A 47 0.67 3.65 -28.81
N GLY A 48 0.60 2.63 -29.64
CA GLY A 48 -0.22 1.45 -29.40
C GLY A 48 0.19 0.72 -28.12
N ALA A 49 1.49 0.61 -27.84
CA ALA A 49 1.99 0.05 -26.59
C ALA A 49 1.53 0.85 -25.37
N LEU A 50 1.59 2.19 -25.44
CA LEU A 50 1.10 3.08 -24.39
C LEU A 50 -0.42 2.91 -24.17
N GLN A 51 -1.21 2.79 -25.25
CA GLN A 51 -2.65 2.58 -25.15
C GLN A 51 -2.99 1.23 -24.49
N ILE A 52 -2.24 0.17 -24.77
CA ILE A 52 -2.38 -1.12 -24.08
C ILE A 52 -2.10 -0.92 -22.58
N PHE A 53 -0.99 -0.29 -22.22
CA PHE A 53 -0.65 -0.03 -20.82
C PHE A 53 -1.74 0.76 -20.11
N LEU A 54 -2.20 1.88 -20.66
CA LEU A 54 -3.23 2.74 -20.09
C LEU A 54 -4.58 1.99 -19.93
N TYR A 55 -4.95 1.14 -20.90
CA TYR A 55 -6.14 0.32 -20.80
C TYR A 55 -6.08 -0.63 -19.60
N TYR A 56 -4.99 -1.36 -19.45
CA TYR A 56 -4.85 -2.28 -18.32
C TYR A 56 -4.71 -1.55 -16.97
N MET A 57 -4.18 -0.33 -16.95
CA MET A 57 -4.22 0.51 -15.74
C MET A 57 -5.65 0.87 -15.36
N GLN A 58 -6.55 1.22 -16.30
CA GLN A 58 -7.98 1.41 -16.00
C GLN A 58 -8.62 0.13 -15.44
N VAL A 59 -8.36 -1.02 -16.07
CA VAL A 59 -8.90 -2.32 -15.60
C VAL A 59 -8.47 -2.57 -14.16
N ARG A 60 -7.21 -2.30 -13.84
CA ARG A 60 -6.64 -2.44 -12.51
C ARG A 60 -7.28 -1.49 -11.50
N GLU A 61 -7.47 -0.22 -11.85
CA GLU A 61 -8.14 0.78 -11.01
C GLU A 61 -9.61 0.41 -10.77
N ASN A 62 -10.33 0.02 -11.81
CA ASN A 62 -11.72 -0.41 -11.70
C ASN A 62 -11.91 -1.69 -10.87
N SER A 63 -10.86 -2.49 -10.68
CA SER A 63 -10.89 -3.66 -9.81
C SER A 63 -10.67 -3.30 -8.33
N TYR A 64 -10.22 -2.07 -8.04
CA TYR A 64 -9.96 -1.65 -6.67
C TYR A 64 -11.28 -1.45 -5.90
N MET A 65 -11.39 -2.11 -4.76
CA MET A 65 -12.58 -2.07 -3.88
C MET A 65 -13.92 -2.33 -4.58
N SER A 66 -13.92 -2.99 -5.75
CA SER A 66 -15.12 -3.19 -6.53
C SER A 66 -16.13 -4.16 -5.89
N ILE A 67 -15.65 -5.05 -5.03
CA ILE A 67 -16.46 -6.02 -4.29
C ILE A 67 -17.04 -5.35 -3.04
N GLU A 68 -16.20 -4.61 -2.32
CA GLU A 68 -16.49 -4.06 -1.00
C GLU A 68 -17.37 -2.82 -1.07
N SER A 69 -17.12 -1.96 -2.06
CA SER A 69 -17.84 -0.69 -2.17
C SER A 69 -19.22 -0.82 -2.75
N GLY A 70 -19.50 -1.91 -3.48
CA GLY A 70 -20.75 -2.04 -4.26
C GLY A 70 -20.93 -0.94 -5.33
N LEU A 71 -19.93 -0.11 -5.56
CA LEU A 71 -19.97 0.96 -6.54
C LEU A 71 -19.97 0.38 -7.95
N ALA A 72 -20.78 0.96 -8.82
CA ALA A 72 -20.77 0.62 -10.23
C ALA A 72 -19.36 0.86 -10.81
N LYS A 73 -18.85 -0.13 -11.53
CA LYS A 73 -17.59 0.00 -12.26
C LYS A 73 -17.72 1.16 -13.25
N ARG A 74 -16.70 2.00 -13.33
CA ARG A 74 -16.63 3.03 -14.37
C ARG A 74 -16.58 2.36 -15.74
N PRO A 75 -17.27 2.90 -16.77
CA PRO A 75 -17.08 2.42 -18.12
C PRO A 75 -15.60 2.47 -18.49
N LEU A 76 -15.09 1.37 -19.04
CA LEU A 76 -13.73 1.37 -19.59
C LEU A 76 -13.74 2.10 -20.93
N LEU A 77 -12.79 2.99 -21.12
CA LEU A 77 -12.50 3.57 -22.44
C LEU A 77 -11.75 2.52 -23.27
N GLU A 78 -12.00 2.51 -24.57
CA GLU A 78 -11.34 1.62 -25.50
C GLU A 78 -9.87 2.06 -25.76
N LYS A 79 -9.04 1.11 -26.15
CA LYS A 79 -7.67 1.41 -26.60
C LYS A 79 -7.73 2.41 -27.77
N GLY A 80 -6.85 3.41 -27.76
CA GLY A 80 -6.86 4.51 -28.71
C GLY A 80 -7.68 5.74 -28.30
N GLN A 81 -8.42 5.66 -27.17
CA GLN A 81 -9.19 6.76 -26.59
C GLN A 81 -8.65 7.22 -25.25
N LEU A 82 -7.52 6.65 -24.83
CA LEU A 82 -6.95 6.88 -23.50
C LEU A 82 -5.97 8.02 -23.55
N GLU A 83 -6.19 8.99 -22.68
CA GLU A 83 -5.24 10.08 -22.43
C GLU A 83 -4.34 9.72 -21.25
N VAL A 84 -3.09 10.17 -21.31
CA VAL A 84 -2.19 10.06 -20.15
C VAL A 84 -2.79 10.89 -19.03
N PRO A 85 -3.00 10.33 -17.81
CA PRO A 85 -3.56 11.09 -16.71
C PRO A 85 -2.71 12.34 -16.42
N ASP A 86 -3.37 13.49 -16.21
CA ASP A 86 -2.71 14.76 -15.87
C ASP A 86 -1.97 14.70 -14.53
N GLY A 87 -2.31 13.74 -13.68
CA GLY A 87 -1.64 13.53 -12.40
C GLY A 87 -0.35 12.75 -12.55
N MET A 88 0.75 13.31 -12.04
CA MET A 88 2.08 12.68 -12.09
C MET A 88 2.26 11.56 -11.05
N GLY A 89 1.20 11.15 -10.34
CA GLY A 89 1.26 10.13 -9.29
C GLY A 89 2.31 10.48 -8.22
N TYR A 90 3.18 9.54 -7.87
CA TYR A 90 4.24 9.80 -6.87
C TYR A 90 5.24 10.88 -7.29
N ALA A 91 5.49 11.04 -8.57
CA ALA A 91 6.34 12.13 -9.07
C ALA A 91 5.71 13.50 -8.82
N GLY A 92 4.38 13.61 -8.94
CA GLY A 92 3.64 14.82 -8.59
C GLY A 92 3.79 15.19 -7.11
N VAL A 93 3.59 14.22 -6.22
CA VAL A 93 3.77 14.44 -4.77
C VAL A 93 5.20 14.88 -4.45
N MET A 94 6.20 14.29 -5.12
CA MET A 94 7.60 14.69 -4.95
C MET A 94 7.85 16.13 -5.39
N LEU A 95 7.30 16.54 -6.53
CA LEU A 95 7.43 17.92 -7.03
C LEU A 95 6.69 18.90 -6.12
N ASP A 96 5.48 18.57 -5.67
CA ASP A 96 4.73 19.37 -4.72
C ASP A 96 5.50 19.57 -3.39
N CYS A 97 6.19 18.52 -2.94
CA CYS A 97 7.05 18.58 -1.76
C CYS A 97 8.25 19.52 -1.98
N ILE A 98 8.93 19.44 -3.15
CA ILE A 98 10.04 20.32 -3.50
C ILE A 98 9.57 21.76 -3.61
N GLU A 99 8.43 22.01 -4.25
CA GLU A 99 7.86 23.35 -4.37
C GLU A 99 7.45 23.92 -2.99
N GLY A 100 6.88 23.08 -2.12
CA GLY A 100 6.55 23.45 -0.74
C GLY A 100 7.79 23.91 0.01
N LEU A 101 8.89 23.12 -0.03
CA LEU A 101 10.16 23.45 0.61
C LEU A 101 10.84 24.75 0.06
N GLN A 102 10.39 25.26 -1.06
CA GLN A 102 10.87 26.51 -1.65
C GLN A 102 9.89 27.67 -1.47
N SER A 103 8.74 27.44 -0.85
CA SER A 103 7.67 28.42 -0.67
C SER A 103 7.52 28.84 0.79
N LYS A 104 7.31 30.13 1.02
CA LYS A 104 6.98 30.66 2.36
C LYS A 104 5.56 30.30 2.78
N ASP A 105 4.64 30.24 1.81
CA ASP A 105 3.24 29.93 2.07
C ASP A 105 3.03 28.41 2.24
N GLY A 106 4.01 27.59 1.81
CA GLY A 106 3.99 26.16 1.94
C GLY A 106 2.88 25.44 1.17
N ARG A 107 2.77 24.14 1.41
CA ARG A 107 1.72 23.26 0.87
C ARG A 107 1.34 22.20 1.89
N ASP A 108 0.09 21.79 1.90
CA ASP A 108 -0.38 20.66 2.70
C ASP A 108 -0.33 19.38 1.86
N LEU A 109 0.44 18.42 2.32
CA LEU A 109 0.65 17.12 1.67
C LEU A 109 0.42 15.98 2.68
N VAL A 110 0.00 14.81 2.19
CA VAL A 110 -0.05 13.60 3.03
C VAL A 110 1.28 12.87 2.86
N LEU A 111 2.04 12.78 3.93
CA LEU A 111 3.39 12.20 3.94
C LEU A 111 3.56 11.17 5.06
N SER A 112 4.47 10.22 4.83
CA SER A 112 4.93 9.28 5.86
C SER A 112 6.09 9.90 6.62
N VAL A 113 5.88 10.21 7.90
CA VAL A 113 6.83 10.91 8.77
C VAL A 113 6.87 10.27 10.16
N GLU A 114 7.90 10.59 10.95
CA GLU A 114 7.90 10.24 12.38
C GLU A 114 6.71 10.93 13.08
N ASN A 115 6.08 10.19 13.99
CA ASN A 115 4.88 10.66 14.68
C ASN A 115 5.08 11.97 15.43
N GLN A 116 6.14 12.08 16.22
CA GLN A 116 6.46 13.26 17.03
C GLN A 116 5.24 13.89 17.72
N GLY A 117 4.31 13.03 18.19
CA GLY A 117 3.08 13.44 18.86
C GLY A 117 1.93 13.88 17.91
N SER A 118 2.07 13.76 16.60
CA SER A 118 1.01 14.09 15.63
C SER A 118 -0.23 13.21 15.80
N ILE A 119 -0.04 11.92 16.09
CA ILE A 119 -1.13 11.02 16.52
C ILE A 119 -0.94 10.73 18.00
N PRO A 120 -1.82 11.25 18.89
CA PRO A 120 -1.71 11.01 20.32
C PRO A 120 -1.73 9.52 20.67
N GLY A 121 -0.80 9.11 21.55
CA GLY A 121 -0.75 7.75 22.07
C GLY A 121 0.02 6.73 21.22
N LEU A 122 0.51 7.09 20.04
CA LEU A 122 1.58 6.38 19.36
C LEU A 122 2.94 6.92 19.83
N GLU A 123 4.00 6.12 19.64
CA GLU A 123 5.35 6.53 20.01
C GLU A 123 5.89 7.61 19.05
N ASP A 124 6.75 8.50 19.53
CA ASP A 124 7.28 9.60 18.73
C ASP A 124 8.05 9.13 17.49
N ARG A 125 8.69 7.95 17.58
CA ARG A 125 9.45 7.34 16.49
C ARG A 125 8.62 6.43 15.57
N ASP A 126 7.34 6.24 15.86
CA ASP A 126 6.47 5.52 14.94
C ASP A 126 6.35 6.30 13.64
N VAL A 127 6.49 5.64 12.51
CA VAL A 127 6.20 6.25 11.22
C VAL A 127 4.70 6.24 10.98
N VAL A 128 4.14 7.39 10.70
CA VAL A 128 2.70 7.60 10.48
C VAL A 128 2.47 8.36 9.19
N GLU A 129 1.34 8.09 8.55
CA GLU A 129 0.88 8.83 7.38
C GLU A 129 -0.13 9.89 7.82
N VAL A 130 0.28 11.14 7.79
CA VAL A 130 -0.52 12.28 8.24
C VAL A 130 -0.40 13.47 7.28
N THR A 131 -1.35 14.39 7.35
CA THR A 131 -1.20 15.69 6.70
C THR A 131 -0.01 16.41 7.30
N CYS A 132 0.86 16.91 6.44
CA CYS A 132 2.02 17.73 6.81
C CYS A 132 1.94 19.06 6.09
N HIS A 133 2.20 20.16 6.79
CA HIS A 133 2.50 21.44 6.16
C HIS A 133 3.97 21.45 5.75
N VAL A 134 4.26 21.68 4.48
CA VAL A 134 5.61 21.65 3.92
C VAL A 134 5.94 23.06 3.45
N ASP A 135 6.91 23.71 4.08
CA ASP A 135 7.34 25.07 3.77
C ASP A 135 8.88 25.23 3.76
N GLU A 136 9.39 26.44 3.58
CA GLU A 136 10.84 26.73 3.55
C GLU A 136 11.58 26.33 4.83
N THR A 137 10.87 26.07 5.94
CA THR A 137 11.45 25.66 7.22
C THR A 137 11.46 24.13 7.42
N GLY A 138 10.74 23.40 6.58
CA GLY A 138 10.73 21.92 6.59
C GLY A 138 9.35 21.30 6.45
N ILE A 139 9.24 20.09 6.98
CA ILE A 139 8.02 19.27 6.98
C ILE A 139 7.46 19.24 8.40
N HIS A 140 6.24 19.73 8.55
CA HIS A 140 5.58 19.90 9.83
C HIS A 140 4.30 19.04 9.90
N PRO A 141 4.34 17.89 10.61
CA PRO A 141 3.15 17.07 10.77
C PRO A 141 2.03 17.82 11.48
N VAL A 142 0.83 17.76 10.90
CA VAL A 142 -0.35 18.35 11.50
C VAL A 142 -0.90 17.40 12.56
N ARG A 143 -1.12 17.92 13.77
CA ARG A 143 -1.64 17.12 14.87
C ARG A 143 -3.08 16.70 14.61
N VAL A 144 -3.36 15.42 14.81
CA VAL A 144 -4.70 14.85 14.82
C VAL A 144 -5.31 15.06 16.21
N GLU A 145 -6.46 15.74 16.29
CA GLU A 145 -7.07 16.07 17.58
C GLU A 145 -7.66 14.86 18.27
N GLU A 146 -8.42 14.06 17.54
CA GLU A 146 -9.12 12.87 18.08
C GLU A 146 -9.07 11.71 17.08
N VAL A 147 -8.72 10.53 17.60
CA VAL A 147 -8.78 9.26 16.85
C VAL A 147 -9.83 8.38 17.52
N PRO A 148 -10.86 7.89 16.81
CA PRO A 148 -11.81 6.95 17.38
C PRO A 148 -11.11 5.73 17.99
N GLU A 149 -11.53 5.29 19.16
CA GLU A 149 -10.85 4.25 19.93
C GLU A 149 -10.61 2.97 19.14
N HIS A 150 -11.59 2.51 18.36
CA HIS A 150 -11.46 1.30 17.54
C HIS A 150 -10.41 1.45 16.43
N CYS A 151 -10.29 2.64 15.83
CA CYS A 151 -9.23 2.94 14.86
C CYS A 151 -7.86 2.95 15.55
N TYR A 152 -7.77 3.59 16.69
CA TYR A 152 -6.56 3.66 17.47
C TYR A 152 -6.03 2.29 17.90
N LEU A 153 -6.92 1.42 18.39
CA LEU A 153 -6.56 0.04 18.77
C LEU A 153 -6.01 -0.74 17.56
N LEU A 154 -6.63 -0.60 16.39
CA LEU A 154 -6.14 -1.25 15.18
C LEU A 154 -4.79 -0.68 14.74
N MET A 155 -4.62 0.64 14.78
CA MET A 155 -3.33 1.28 14.46
C MET A 155 -2.21 0.78 15.38
N ARG A 156 -2.46 0.70 16.68
CA ARG A 156 -1.48 0.15 17.63
C ARG A 156 -1.14 -1.30 17.34
N LEU A 157 -2.13 -2.12 17.05
CA LEU A 157 -1.92 -3.53 16.73
C LEU A 157 -1.03 -3.69 15.50
N ILE A 158 -1.29 -2.92 14.44
CA ILE A 158 -0.46 -2.94 13.23
C ILE A 158 0.95 -2.41 13.52
N LYS A 159 1.10 -1.35 14.31
CA LYS A 159 2.43 -0.86 14.71
C LYS A 159 3.24 -1.89 15.51
N MET A 160 2.60 -2.64 16.39
CA MET A 160 3.28 -3.73 17.09
C MET A 160 3.68 -4.84 16.11
N TYR A 161 2.79 -5.23 15.20
CA TYR A 161 3.11 -6.19 14.14
C TYR A 161 4.31 -5.74 13.29
N GLU A 162 4.35 -4.48 12.86
CA GLU A 162 5.46 -3.92 12.08
C GLU A 162 6.78 -4.00 12.84
N LYS A 163 6.82 -3.58 14.11
CA LYS A 163 8.01 -3.60 14.98
C LYS A 163 8.52 -5.02 15.19
N GLU A 164 7.64 -5.94 15.58
CA GLU A 164 8.01 -7.36 15.77
C GLU A 164 8.49 -8.01 14.46
N THR A 165 7.93 -7.61 13.31
CA THR A 165 8.40 -8.08 12.01
C THR A 165 9.82 -7.60 11.72
N VAL A 166 10.12 -6.32 11.98
CA VAL A 166 11.47 -5.78 11.82
C VAL A 166 12.47 -6.49 12.74
N GLU A 167 12.12 -6.69 14.01
CA GLU A 167 12.96 -7.42 14.96
C GLU A 167 13.19 -8.87 14.52
N ALA A 168 12.13 -9.55 14.07
CA ALA A 168 12.24 -10.93 13.56
C ALA A 168 13.25 -11.04 12.40
N VAL A 169 13.24 -10.05 11.49
CA VAL A 169 14.18 -10.01 10.36
C VAL A 169 15.60 -9.69 10.84
N GLN A 170 15.76 -8.70 11.72
CA GLN A 170 17.08 -8.31 12.22
C GLN A 170 17.76 -9.41 13.03
N GLU A 171 17.00 -10.13 13.85
CA GLU A 171 17.49 -11.21 14.69
C GLU A 171 17.48 -12.57 13.97
N GLN A 172 16.95 -12.64 12.74
CA GLN A 172 16.73 -13.88 11.99
C GLN A 172 15.97 -14.93 12.82
N SER A 173 14.94 -14.47 13.53
CA SER A 173 14.17 -15.29 14.47
C SER A 173 12.85 -15.74 13.88
N GLU A 174 12.73 -17.04 13.59
CA GLU A 174 11.47 -17.66 13.17
C GLU A 174 10.38 -17.52 14.25
N GLU A 175 10.75 -17.63 15.52
CA GLU A 175 9.82 -17.51 16.64
C GLU A 175 9.21 -16.10 16.69
N LYS A 176 10.02 -15.05 16.56
CA LYS A 176 9.53 -13.66 16.47
C LYS A 176 8.67 -13.42 15.24
N ALA A 177 9.00 -14.03 14.10
CA ALA A 177 8.18 -13.93 12.90
C ALA A 177 6.78 -14.54 13.11
N VAL A 178 6.69 -15.65 13.81
CA VAL A 178 5.39 -16.25 14.20
C VAL A 178 4.65 -15.35 15.18
N GLN A 179 5.33 -14.78 16.17
CA GLN A 179 4.73 -13.82 17.12
C GLN A 179 4.20 -12.58 16.40
N ALA A 180 4.99 -12.00 15.49
CA ALA A 180 4.56 -10.88 14.67
C ALA A 180 3.28 -11.19 13.89
N LEU A 181 3.24 -12.31 13.16
CA LEU A 181 2.05 -12.71 12.43
C LEU A 181 0.82 -12.90 13.30
N MET A 182 0.99 -13.36 14.54
CA MET A 182 -0.14 -13.50 15.48
C MET A 182 -0.72 -12.14 15.91
N LEU A 183 0.05 -11.06 15.84
CA LEU A 183 -0.45 -9.70 16.09
C LEU A 183 -1.26 -9.16 14.91
N HIS A 184 -1.06 -9.72 13.72
CA HIS A 184 -1.75 -9.24 12.54
C HIS A 184 -3.24 -9.59 12.57
N PRO A 185 -4.16 -8.63 12.35
CA PRO A 185 -5.61 -8.84 12.51
C PRO A 185 -6.21 -9.92 11.60
N LEU A 186 -5.53 -10.29 10.51
CA LEU A 186 -5.96 -11.37 9.61
C LEU A 186 -5.50 -12.76 10.08
N ILE A 187 -4.51 -12.84 10.98
CA ILE A 187 -3.91 -14.08 11.44
C ILE A 187 -4.31 -14.32 12.90
N ASN A 188 -5.27 -15.16 13.14
CA ASN A 188 -5.83 -15.42 14.47
C ASN A 188 -5.54 -16.85 14.97
N SER A 189 -4.51 -17.50 14.42
CA SER A 189 -4.16 -18.88 14.73
C SER A 189 -2.65 -19.07 14.74
N TYR A 190 -2.14 -19.62 15.84
CA TYR A 190 -0.72 -19.96 15.97
C TYR A 190 -0.26 -20.97 14.91
N SER A 191 -1.06 -21.99 14.62
CA SER A 191 -0.73 -22.98 13.59
C SER A 191 -0.64 -22.35 12.21
N LEU A 192 -1.58 -21.46 11.87
CA LEU A 192 -1.57 -20.71 10.61
C LEU A 192 -0.34 -19.80 10.52
N ALA A 193 0.00 -19.09 11.58
CA ALA A 193 1.19 -18.24 11.62
C ALA A 193 2.46 -19.05 11.35
N LYS A 194 2.61 -20.22 11.99
CA LYS A 194 3.74 -21.12 11.74
C LYS A 194 3.79 -21.64 10.30
N GLU A 195 2.67 -22.07 9.76
CA GLU A 195 2.59 -22.55 8.37
C GLU A 195 2.97 -21.44 7.38
N LEU A 196 2.52 -20.22 7.60
CA LEU A 196 2.87 -19.07 6.77
C LEU A 196 4.37 -18.76 6.83
N VAL A 197 4.96 -18.68 8.04
CA VAL A 197 6.39 -18.44 8.20
C VAL A 197 7.21 -19.53 7.49
N ALA A 198 6.84 -20.80 7.65
CA ALA A 198 7.51 -21.90 6.98
C ALA A 198 7.38 -21.80 5.44
N ALA A 199 6.20 -21.48 4.93
CA ALA A 199 5.97 -21.31 3.50
C ALA A 199 6.78 -20.15 2.92
N TYR A 200 6.83 -18.99 3.60
CA TYR A 200 7.67 -17.87 3.20
C TYR A 200 9.15 -18.20 3.25
N SER A 201 9.61 -18.86 4.32
CA SER A 201 11.00 -19.28 4.43
C SER A 201 11.40 -20.21 3.29
N GLN A 202 10.54 -21.16 2.94
CA GLN A 202 10.77 -22.06 1.82
C GLN A 202 10.80 -21.33 0.47
N ALA A 203 9.85 -20.39 0.23
CA ALA A 203 9.74 -19.66 -1.02
C ALA A 203 10.93 -18.73 -1.29
N TYR A 204 11.53 -18.20 -0.23
CA TYR A 204 12.65 -17.25 -0.31
C TYR A 204 14.01 -17.84 0.11
N GLY A 205 14.15 -19.15 0.08
CA GLY A 205 15.45 -19.80 0.24
C GLY A 205 15.99 -19.87 1.66
N GLY A 206 15.11 -19.86 2.67
CA GLY A 206 15.50 -20.03 4.07
C GLY A 206 15.80 -18.72 4.78
N LEU A 207 14.79 -17.87 4.93
CA LEU A 207 14.90 -16.52 5.54
C LEU A 207 15.45 -16.51 6.97
N PHE A 208 15.28 -17.60 7.72
CA PHE A 208 15.64 -17.69 9.14
C PHE A 208 16.72 -18.75 9.42
N HIS A 209 17.43 -19.22 8.42
CA HIS A 209 18.56 -20.13 8.63
C HIS A 209 19.78 -19.32 9.05
N LYS A 210 20.20 -19.50 10.30
CA LYS A 210 21.55 -19.09 10.73
C LYS A 210 22.57 -19.81 9.86
N ALA A 211 23.42 -19.04 9.16
CA ALA A 211 24.59 -19.54 8.45
C ALA A 211 25.56 -20.24 9.44
#